data_6c3b55c750ab2099473e720329957bfa
#
_entry.id   6c3b55c750ab2099473e720329957bfa
#
_cell.length_a   1.000
_cell.length_b   1.000
_cell.length_c   1.000
_cell.angle_alpha   90.00
_cell.angle_beta   90.00
_cell.angle_gamma   90.00
#
_symmetry.space_group_name_H-M   'P 1'
#
loop_
_entity.id
_entity.type
_entity.pdbx_description
1 polymer ?
#
loop_
_entity_poly.entity_id
_entity_poly.type
_entity_poly.pdbx_seq_one_letter_code
_entity_poly.pdbx_strand_id
1 'polypeptide(L)'
;MYDGEVRGGVNKTILSDYDVFDESRYFIPGESNTPLRYKNQNIRVIFDEYESNMIEKTDTIIVHVGSTPFTTESFAYRKESLSYIARKQKCPLISLNHVGANASLIFDGNSFVVNSKGISTYKLAAFKEDFMVIDTERLLNAPALKEKGPDTIALIHDALILGIKDFFHKNGFSKAVLGLSGGIDSALVAALATEALGKENVLGILMPSRFSTDHSVTDAVDL
;
A
#
# COMPACT_ATOMS: atom_id res chain seq x y z
N MET A 1 -21.95 -1.59 10.74
CA MET A 1 -22.70 -1.60 12.02
C MET A 1 -23.77 -0.53 11.95
N TYR A 2 -24.97 -0.78 12.43
CA TYR A 2 -26.05 0.19 12.55
C TYR A 2 -26.58 0.12 13.98
N ASP A 3 -26.67 1.26 14.64
CA ASP A 3 -27.01 1.33 16.09
C ASP A 3 -26.16 0.42 17.00
N GLY A 4 -24.87 0.28 16.69
CA GLY A 4 -23.96 -0.58 17.44
C GLY A 4 -24.05 -2.08 17.12
N GLU A 5 -24.98 -2.51 16.28
CA GLU A 5 -25.15 -3.92 15.91
C GLU A 5 -24.51 -4.25 14.57
N VAL A 6 -23.95 -5.45 14.44
CA VAL A 6 -23.50 -6.02 13.16
C VAL A 6 -24.71 -6.50 12.38
N ARG A 7 -25.01 -5.86 11.26
CA ARG A 7 -26.17 -6.16 10.40
C ARG A 7 -25.86 -7.07 9.22
N GLY A 8 -24.58 -7.31 8.93
CA GLY A 8 -24.16 -8.16 7.84
C GLY A 8 -22.64 -8.23 7.74
N GLY A 9 -22.15 -9.17 6.96
CA GLY A 9 -20.75 -9.38 6.64
C GLY A 9 -20.59 -9.73 5.16
N VAL A 10 -19.39 -9.53 4.66
CA VAL A 10 -18.99 -9.95 3.32
C VAL A 10 -17.88 -10.96 3.44
N ASN A 11 -17.99 -12.07 2.75
CA ASN A 11 -17.00 -13.12 2.74
C ASN A 11 -16.03 -12.93 1.57
N LYS A 12 -14.75 -13.13 1.80
CA LYS A 12 -13.76 -13.29 0.74
C LYS A 12 -13.99 -14.65 0.07
N THR A 13 -14.19 -14.66 -1.25
CA THR A 13 -14.52 -15.88 -1.99
C THR A 13 -13.32 -16.45 -2.75
N ILE A 14 -12.31 -15.61 -2.98
CA ILE A 14 -11.04 -16.01 -3.60
C ILE A 14 -9.94 -15.76 -2.57
N LEU A 15 -9.26 -16.82 -2.17
CA LEU A 15 -8.15 -16.75 -1.22
C LEU A 15 -6.83 -16.52 -1.97
N SER A 16 -5.92 -15.80 -1.32
CA SER A 16 -4.60 -15.49 -1.88
C SER A 16 -3.59 -16.55 -1.45
N ASP A 17 -3.14 -17.37 -2.40
CA ASP A 17 -2.15 -18.42 -2.18
C ASP A 17 -1.00 -18.25 -3.19
N TYR A 18 -0.28 -17.13 -3.06
CA TYR A 18 0.87 -16.83 -3.89
C TYR A 18 1.94 -16.11 -3.07
N ASP A 19 3.21 -16.32 -3.41
CA ASP A 19 4.37 -15.75 -2.71
C ASP A 19 4.33 -16.10 -1.21
N VAL A 20 4.21 -15.11 -0.34
CA VAL A 20 4.15 -15.29 1.12
C VAL A 20 2.72 -15.45 1.64
N PHE A 21 1.72 -15.30 0.79
CA PHE A 21 0.32 -15.47 1.16
C PHE A 21 -0.07 -16.93 1.06
N ASP A 22 -0.60 -17.48 2.15
CA ASP A 22 -1.04 -18.88 2.28
C ASP A 22 -2.38 -18.89 3.03
N GLU A 23 -3.37 -18.20 2.44
CA GLU A 23 -4.67 -17.99 3.09
C GLU A 23 -5.47 -19.30 3.22
N SER A 24 -5.39 -20.19 2.22
CA SER A 24 -6.12 -21.46 2.23
C SER A 24 -5.69 -22.38 3.36
N ARG A 25 -4.51 -22.17 3.92
CA ARG A 25 -4.03 -22.90 5.10
C ARG A 25 -4.83 -22.58 6.37
N TYR A 26 -5.37 -21.36 6.45
CA TYR A 26 -5.99 -20.84 7.67
C TYR A 26 -7.47 -20.54 7.51
N PHE A 27 -7.94 -20.36 6.27
CA PHE A 27 -9.29 -19.90 5.98
C PHE A 27 -9.97 -20.80 4.94
N ILE A 28 -11.29 -20.82 4.97
CA ILE A 28 -12.14 -21.44 3.95
C ILE A 28 -12.77 -20.31 3.14
N PRO A 29 -12.75 -20.38 1.78
CA PRO A 29 -13.38 -19.36 0.97
C PRO A 29 -14.88 -19.29 1.23
N GLY A 30 -15.43 -18.08 1.21
CA GLY A 30 -16.86 -17.90 1.33
C GLY A 30 -17.60 -18.38 0.09
N GLU A 31 -18.82 -18.89 0.26
CA GLU A 31 -19.64 -19.40 -0.85
C GLU A 31 -20.26 -18.28 -1.67
N SER A 32 -20.47 -17.12 -1.08
CA SER A 32 -21.12 -15.97 -1.73
C SER A 32 -20.63 -14.64 -1.18
N ASN A 33 -20.72 -13.63 -2.04
CA ASN A 33 -20.44 -12.25 -1.71
C ASN A 33 -21.71 -11.42 -1.97
N THR A 34 -22.52 -11.21 -0.94
CA THR A 34 -23.76 -10.46 -1.01
C THR A 34 -23.48 -8.96 -0.81
N PRO A 35 -24.08 -8.04 -1.60
CA PRO A 35 -23.86 -6.62 -1.41
C PRO A 35 -24.42 -6.14 -0.06
N LEU A 36 -23.69 -5.22 0.56
CA LEU A 36 -24.16 -4.53 1.75
C LEU A 36 -25.20 -3.47 1.34
N ARG A 37 -26.33 -3.47 2.02
CA ARG A 37 -27.38 -2.46 1.80
C ARG A 37 -27.29 -1.36 2.86
N TYR A 38 -27.11 -0.14 2.41
CA TYR A 38 -27.15 1.03 3.28
C TYR A 38 -27.96 2.16 2.64
N LYS A 39 -29.06 2.54 3.28
CA LYS A 39 -30.04 3.47 2.70
C LYS A 39 -30.47 2.98 1.30
N ASN A 40 -30.30 3.81 0.28
CA ASN A 40 -30.64 3.51 -1.12
C ASN A 40 -29.44 2.97 -1.91
N GLN A 41 -28.37 2.52 -1.23
CA GLN A 41 -27.15 2.07 -1.86
C GLN A 41 -26.95 0.57 -1.69
N ASN A 42 -26.58 -0.10 -2.75
CA ASN A 42 -26.06 -1.46 -2.75
C ASN A 42 -24.55 -1.39 -2.93
N ILE A 43 -23.81 -1.70 -1.88
CA ILE A 43 -22.34 -1.60 -1.84
C ILE A 43 -21.77 -3.01 -2.03
N ARG A 44 -21.15 -3.24 -3.18
CA ARG A 44 -20.42 -4.47 -3.44
C ARG A 44 -19.00 -4.33 -2.92
N VAL A 45 -18.60 -5.19 -1.99
CA VAL A 45 -17.20 -5.29 -1.56
C VAL A 45 -16.54 -6.42 -2.33
N ILE A 46 -15.37 -6.20 -2.89
CA ILE A 46 -14.52 -7.21 -3.53
C ILE A 46 -13.13 -7.17 -2.90
N PHE A 47 -12.50 -8.31 -2.77
CA PHE A 47 -11.15 -8.45 -2.21
C PHE A 47 -10.12 -8.79 -3.30
N ASP A 48 -10.61 -9.23 -4.45
CA ASP A 48 -9.81 -9.58 -5.60
C ASP A 48 -10.49 -9.11 -6.89
N GLU A 49 -9.72 -8.82 -7.93
CA GLU A 49 -10.22 -8.36 -9.22
C GLU A 49 -11.06 -9.44 -9.94
N TYR A 50 -10.74 -10.71 -9.70
CA TYR A 50 -11.50 -11.84 -10.26
C TYR A 50 -12.92 -11.95 -9.67
N GLU A 51 -13.18 -11.35 -8.52
CA GLU A 51 -14.54 -11.24 -7.96
C GLU A 51 -15.44 -10.26 -8.73
N SER A 52 -14.90 -9.58 -9.74
CA SER A 52 -15.67 -8.66 -10.61
C SER A 52 -16.85 -9.31 -11.34
N ASN A 53 -16.86 -10.61 -11.51
CA ASN A 53 -17.99 -11.37 -12.06
C ASN A 53 -19.20 -11.43 -11.12
N MET A 54 -19.02 -11.13 -9.83
CA MET A 54 -20.08 -11.09 -8.81
C MET A 54 -20.81 -9.74 -8.77
N ILE A 55 -20.32 -8.72 -9.50
CA ILE A 55 -20.89 -7.40 -9.53
C ILE A 55 -22.19 -7.41 -10.35
N GLU A 56 -23.27 -6.96 -9.74
CA GLU A 56 -24.59 -6.93 -10.34
C GLU A 56 -24.95 -5.52 -10.83
N LYS A 57 -25.92 -5.43 -11.75
CA LYS A 57 -26.42 -4.14 -12.26
C LYS A 57 -27.12 -3.29 -11.20
N THR A 58 -27.52 -3.90 -10.11
CA THR A 58 -28.16 -3.24 -8.96
C THR A 58 -27.13 -2.62 -8.00
N ASP A 59 -25.85 -2.96 -8.14
CA ASP A 59 -24.79 -2.40 -7.32
C ASP A 59 -24.56 -0.93 -7.68
N THR A 60 -24.47 -0.08 -6.66
CA THR A 60 -24.33 1.38 -6.83
C THR A 60 -22.92 1.87 -6.59
N ILE A 61 -22.16 1.14 -5.80
CA ILE A 61 -20.75 1.41 -5.48
C ILE A 61 -20.01 0.08 -5.34
N ILE A 62 -18.83 0.00 -5.91
CA ILE A 62 -17.89 -1.09 -5.68
C ILE A 62 -16.82 -0.60 -4.71
N VAL A 63 -16.52 -1.40 -3.68
CA VAL A 63 -15.42 -1.16 -2.75
C VAL A 63 -14.45 -2.33 -2.86
N HIS A 64 -13.27 -2.08 -3.39
CA HIS A 64 -12.17 -3.02 -3.39
C HIS A 64 -11.32 -2.83 -2.13
N VAL A 65 -11.12 -3.90 -1.38
CA VAL A 65 -10.31 -3.92 -0.15
C VAL A 65 -9.13 -4.84 -0.39
N GLY A 66 -7.95 -4.27 -0.59
CA GLY A 66 -6.75 -4.99 -0.98
C GLY A 66 -5.60 -4.85 0.01
N SER A 67 -4.68 -5.80 -0.08
CA SER A 67 -3.36 -5.78 0.56
C SER A 67 -2.32 -6.14 -0.49
N THR A 68 -2.24 -5.30 -1.54
CA THR A 68 -1.30 -5.48 -2.64
C THR A 68 0.09 -5.01 -2.23
N PRO A 69 1.11 -5.88 -2.22
CA PRO A 69 2.48 -5.49 -1.94
C PRO A 69 3.01 -4.47 -2.95
N PHE A 70 3.87 -3.60 -2.47
CA PHE A 70 4.51 -2.59 -3.29
C PHE A 70 5.51 -3.21 -4.26
N THR A 71 5.35 -2.88 -5.52
CA THR A 71 6.39 -2.88 -6.53
C THR A 71 6.32 -1.56 -7.28
N THR A 72 7.33 -1.21 -8.07
CA THR A 72 7.33 0.04 -8.87
C THR A 72 6.16 0.13 -9.85
N GLU A 73 5.49 -0.98 -10.14
CA GLU A 73 4.43 -1.10 -11.13
C GLU A 73 3.06 -1.46 -10.51
N SER A 74 3.04 -1.94 -9.26
CA SER A 74 1.82 -2.49 -8.63
C SER A 74 0.66 -1.49 -8.60
N PHE A 75 0.93 -0.21 -8.32
CA PHE A 75 -0.11 0.82 -8.33
C PHE A 75 -0.70 1.04 -9.72
N ALA A 76 0.16 1.12 -10.75
CA ALA A 76 -0.30 1.34 -12.14
C ALA A 76 -1.17 0.17 -12.61
N TYR A 77 -0.74 -1.06 -12.35
CA TYR A 77 -1.50 -2.28 -12.67
C TYR A 77 -2.85 -2.31 -11.97
N ARG A 78 -2.89 -2.14 -10.63
CA ARG A 78 -4.11 -2.11 -9.83
C ARG A 78 -5.07 -1.03 -10.31
N LYS A 79 -4.55 0.17 -10.60
CA LYS A 79 -5.36 1.28 -11.09
C LYS A 79 -5.98 0.98 -12.46
N GLU A 80 -5.21 0.42 -13.38
CA GLU A 80 -5.69 0.05 -14.72
C GLU A 80 -6.79 -1.00 -14.66
N SER A 81 -6.54 -2.10 -13.94
CA SER A 81 -7.48 -3.21 -13.78
C SER A 81 -8.79 -2.76 -13.14
N LEU A 82 -8.73 -2.08 -12.00
CA LEU A 82 -9.93 -1.62 -11.29
C LEU A 82 -10.68 -0.51 -12.05
N SER A 83 -9.97 0.34 -12.82
CA SER A 83 -10.61 1.31 -13.72
C SER A 83 -11.36 0.62 -14.86
N TYR A 84 -10.81 -0.47 -15.39
CA TYR A 84 -11.49 -1.29 -16.40
C TYR A 84 -12.77 -1.91 -15.82
N ILE A 85 -12.72 -2.45 -14.59
CA ILE A 85 -13.89 -3.01 -13.90
C ILE A 85 -14.98 -1.93 -13.72
N ALA A 86 -14.63 -0.76 -13.17
CA ALA A 86 -15.57 0.34 -12.97
C ALA A 86 -16.27 0.76 -14.27
N ARG A 87 -15.50 0.87 -15.36
CA ARG A 87 -16.02 1.21 -16.69
C ARG A 87 -16.92 0.11 -17.26
N LYS A 88 -16.52 -1.14 -17.18
CA LYS A 88 -17.29 -2.30 -17.67
C LYS A 88 -18.61 -2.44 -16.93
N GLN A 89 -18.59 -2.28 -15.62
CA GLN A 89 -19.77 -2.39 -14.77
C GLN A 89 -20.60 -1.10 -14.71
N LYS A 90 -20.10 0.01 -15.25
CA LYS A 90 -20.71 1.34 -15.19
C LYS A 90 -21.02 1.79 -13.75
N CYS A 91 -20.17 1.42 -12.83
CA CYS A 91 -20.30 1.62 -11.40
C CYS A 91 -19.03 2.28 -10.85
N PRO A 92 -19.11 3.33 -10.02
CA PRO A 92 -17.93 3.92 -9.40
C PRO A 92 -17.26 2.91 -8.46
N LEU A 93 -15.93 2.97 -8.37
CA LEU A 93 -15.13 2.06 -7.56
C LEU A 93 -14.20 2.83 -6.63
N ILE A 94 -14.22 2.42 -5.37
CA ILE A 94 -13.30 2.88 -4.33
C ILE A 94 -12.32 1.74 -4.07
N SER A 95 -11.04 1.98 -4.30
CA SER A 95 -9.97 1.02 -3.99
C SER A 95 -9.26 1.45 -2.71
N LEU A 96 -9.34 0.61 -1.71
CA LEU A 96 -8.58 0.73 -0.46
C LEU A 96 -7.42 -0.26 -0.52
N ASN A 97 -6.22 0.20 -0.17
CA ASN A 97 -5.06 -0.65 -0.05
C ASN A 97 -4.40 -0.45 1.31
N HIS A 98 -3.84 -1.53 1.83
CA HIS A 98 -3.07 -1.52 3.05
C HIS A 98 -1.88 -0.58 2.95
N VAL A 99 -1.49 0.07 4.06
CA VAL A 99 -0.25 0.83 4.18
C VAL A 99 0.57 0.32 5.36
N GLY A 100 1.87 0.24 5.21
CA GLY A 100 2.79 -0.25 6.23
C GLY A 100 3.73 -1.31 5.70
N ALA A 101 4.60 -1.81 6.57
CA ALA A 101 5.51 -2.90 6.24
C ALA A 101 5.38 -4.04 7.24
N ASN A 102 5.53 -5.27 6.78
CA ASN A 102 5.53 -6.46 7.62
C ASN A 102 6.49 -7.51 7.02
N ALA A 103 7.45 -7.95 7.81
CA ALA A 103 8.54 -8.82 7.37
C ALA A 103 9.25 -8.23 6.11
N SER A 104 9.19 -8.92 4.99
CA SER A 104 9.80 -8.51 3.72
C SER A 104 8.83 -7.74 2.81
N LEU A 105 7.57 -7.55 3.20
CA LEU A 105 6.57 -6.88 2.39
C LEU A 105 6.36 -5.44 2.82
N ILE A 106 6.23 -4.56 1.85
CA ILE A 106 5.85 -3.16 2.02
C ILE A 106 4.55 -2.93 1.26
N PHE A 107 3.62 -2.21 1.87
CA PHE A 107 2.34 -1.85 1.28
C PHE A 107 2.25 -0.34 1.16
N ASP A 108 2.00 0.13 -0.05
CA ASP A 108 2.10 1.54 -0.41
C ASP A 108 0.86 2.38 -0.10
N GLY A 109 -0.23 1.78 0.36
CA GLY A 109 -1.50 2.47 0.41
C GLY A 109 -1.95 2.88 -0.98
N ASN A 110 -1.76 4.14 -1.37
CA ASN A 110 -2.16 4.65 -2.68
C ASN A 110 -3.63 4.30 -3.01
N SER A 111 -4.49 4.40 -2.01
CA SER A 111 -5.93 4.20 -2.19
C SER A 111 -6.48 5.25 -3.15
N PHE A 112 -7.45 4.87 -3.98
CA PHE A 112 -7.95 5.78 -5.01
C PHE A 112 -9.43 5.52 -5.31
N VAL A 113 -10.03 6.46 -6.03
CA VAL A 113 -11.41 6.37 -6.49
C VAL A 113 -11.48 6.62 -7.98
N VAL A 114 -12.28 5.81 -8.66
CA VAL A 114 -12.62 5.99 -10.06
C VAL A 114 -14.14 6.12 -10.22
N ASN A 115 -14.56 6.97 -11.13
CA ASN A 115 -15.97 7.10 -11.48
C ASN A 115 -16.44 5.94 -12.38
N SER A 116 -17.73 5.91 -12.71
CA SER A 116 -18.33 4.88 -13.56
C SER A 116 -17.81 4.82 -15.01
N LYS A 117 -16.97 5.80 -15.41
CA LYS A 117 -16.29 5.82 -16.70
C LYS A 117 -14.85 5.27 -16.58
N GLY A 118 -14.43 4.82 -15.40
CA GLY A 118 -13.07 4.37 -15.11
C GLY A 118 -12.06 5.51 -15.04
N ILE A 119 -12.50 6.73 -14.78
CA ILE A 119 -11.63 7.90 -14.66
C ILE A 119 -11.28 8.10 -13.18
N SER A 120 -9.98 8.20 -12.87
CA SER A 120 -9.49 8.51 -11.53
C SER A 120 -9.95 9.90 -11.10
N THR A 121 -10.53 9.99 -9.91
CA THR A 121 -11.12 11.23 -9.38
C THR A 121 -10.52 11.67 -8.06
N TYR A 122 -10.12 10.72 -7.23
CA TYR A 122 -9.46 10.96 -5.94
C TYR A 122 -8.32 9.96 -5.75
N LYS A 123 -7.32 10.38 -5.02
CA LYS A 123 -6.16 9.57 -4.63
C LYS A 123 -5.69 10.00 -3.25
N LEU A 124 -5.42 9.03 -2.39
CA LEU A 124 -4.85 9.23 -1.08
C LEU A 124 -3.33 9.14 -1.14
N ALA A 125 -2.68 9.49 -0.04
CA ALA A 125 -1.23 9.49 0.07
C ALA A 125 -0.62 8.09 -0.15
N ALA A 126 0.59 8.07 -0.71
CA ALA A 126 1.42 6.88 -0.74
C ALA A 126 2.26 6.79 0.54
N PHE A 127 2.51 5.58 1.04
CA PHE A 127 3.37 5.26 2.17
C PHE A 127 3.01 5.99 3.49
N LYS A 128 1.75 6.46 3.59
CA LYS A 128 1.23 7.15 4.79
C LYS A 128 -0.23 6.76 5.00
N GLU A 129 -0.63 6.67 6.26
CA GLU A 129 -2.05 6.63 6.59
C GLU A 129 -2.71 7.93 6.16
N ASP A 130 -3.86 7.80 5.52
CA ASP A 130 -4.61 8.95 5.01
C ASP A 130 -6.11 8.67 5.09
N PHE A 131 -6.90 9.72 5.18
CA PHE A 131 -8.34 9.64 5.32
C PHE A 131 -9.04 10.70 4.49
N MET A 132 -10.10 10.27 3.79
CA MET A 132 -10.92 11.18 2.98
C MET A 132 -12.40 10.87 3.14
N VAL A 133 -13.20 11.89 3.28
CA VAL A 133 -14.66 11.81 3.21
C VAL A 133 -15.11 12.14 1.80
N ILE A 134 -15.86 11.23 1.19
CA ILE A 134 -16.32 11.35 -0.20
C ILE A 134 -17.84 11.32 -0.22
N ASP A 135 -18.44 12.32 -0.87
CA ASP A 135 -19.86 12.35 -1.16
C ASP A 135 -20.16 11.39 -2.32
N THR A 136 -20.87 10.32 -2.05
CA THR A 136 -21.17 9.27 -3.02
C THR A 136 -22.05 9.76 -4.19
N GLU A 137 -22.87 10.80 -3.99
CA GLU A 137 -23.68 11.37 -5.07
C GLU A 137 -22.83 12.10 -6.10
N ARG A 138 -21.67 12.61 -5.69
CA ARG A 138 -20.72 13.28 -6.57
C ARG A 138 -19.79 12.35 -7.32
N LEU A 139 -19.67 11.09 -6.90
CA LEU A 139 -18.74 10.12 -7.51
C LEU A 139 -19.01 9.88 -9.00
N LEU A 140 -20.27 9.89 -9.41
CA LEU A 140 -20.66 9.62 -10.80
C LEU A 140 -20.07 10.64 -11.79
N ASN A 141 -19.96 11.90 -11.37
CA ASN A 141 -19.56 13.04 -12.20
C ASN A 141 -18.34 13.79 -11.69
N ALA A 142 -17.59 13.19 -10.76
CA ALA A 142 -16.39 13.81 -10.24
C ALA A 142 -15.37 14.08 -11.38
N PRO A 143 -14.69 15.24 -11.37
CA PRO A 143 -13.71 15.59 -12.40
C PRO A 143 -12.50 14.66 -12.36
N ALA A 144 -11.84 14.51 -13.50
CA ALA A 144 -10.59 13.74 -13.59
C ALA A 144 -9.51 14.35 -12.70
N LEU A 145 -8.83 13.52 -11.94
CA LEU A 145 -7.65 13.91 -11.19
C LEU A 145 -6.49 14.15 -12.17
N LYS A 146 -5.84 15.30 -12.06
CA LYS A 146 -4.59 15.57 -12.78
C LYS A 146 -3.45 14.95 -11.99
N GLU A 147 -2.96 13.81 -12.44
CA GLU A 147 -1.83 13.14 -11.81
C GLU A 147 -0.53 13.48 -12.56
N LYS A 148 0.52 13.75 -11.79
CA LYS A 148 1.89 13.77 -12.31
C LYS A 148 2.38 12.32 -12.33
N GLY A 149 3.09 11.92 -13.38
CA GLY A 149 3.68 10.58 -13.46
C GLY A 149 4.54 10.28 -12.22
N PRO A 150 4.63 9.02 -11.79
CA PRO A 150 5.40 8.66 -10.61
C PRO A 150 6.90 8.89 -10.85
N ASP A 151 7.58 9.42 -9.84
CA ASP A 151 9.03 9.35 -9.75
C ASP A 151 9.39 8.01 -9.11
N THR A 152 9.90 7.09 -9.92
CA THR A 152 10.20 5.72 -9.47
C THR A 152 11.24 5.69 -8.36
N ILE A 153 12.24 6.58 -8.42
CA ILE A 153 13.28 6.63 -7.38
C ILE A 153 12.70 7.14 -6.07
N ALA A 154 11.87 8.17 -6.12
CA ALA A 154 11.18 8.67 -4.93
C ALA A 154 10.27 7.60 -4.30
N LEU A 155 9.56 6.80 -5.12
CA LEU A 155 8.73 5.70 -4.62
C LEU A 155 9.57 4.62 -3.92
N ILE A 156 10.71 4.24 -4.48
CA ILE A 156 11.62 3.27 -3.87
C ILE A 156 12.18 3.82 -2.55
N HIS A 157 12.59 5.08 -2.54
CA HIS A 157 13.06 5.77 -1.34
C HIS A 157 12.00 5.74 -0.23
N ASP A 158 10.79 6.19 -0.51
CA ASP A 158 9.70 6.24 0.48
C ASP A 158 9.31 4.84 0.99
N ALA A 159 9.35 3.82 0.12
CA ALA A 159 9.13 2.44 0.49
C ALA A 159 10.21 1.95 1.48
N LEU A 160 11.47 2.23 1.22
CA LEU A 160 12.58 1.84 2.10
C LEU A 160 12.48 2.54 3.46
N ILE A 161 12.16 3.82 3.49
CA ILE A 161 11.95 4.58 4.73
C ILE A 161 10.81 3.97 5.55
N LEU A 162 9.66 3.68 4.91
CA LEU A 162 8.53 3.02 5.60
C LEU A 162 8.93 1.63 6.12
N GLY A 163 9.64 0.84 5.31
CA GLY A 163 10.11 -0.49 5.68
C GLY A 163 10.99 -0.48 6.93
N ILE A 164 11.97 0.42 6.97
CA ILE A 164 12.86 0.58 8.13
C ILE A 164 12.07 1.02 9.36
N LYS A 165 11.24 2.06 9.25
CA LYS A 165 10.43 2.57 10.37
C LYS A 165 9.55 1.47 10.97
N ASP A 166 8.81 0.77 10.15
CA ASP A 166 7.87 -0.25 10.60
C ASP A 166 8.60 -1.45 11.21
N PHE A 167 9.72 -1.89 10.62
CA PHE A 167 10.52 -2.97 11.17
C PHE A 167 11.00 -2.65 12.58
N PHE A 168 11.58 -1.48 12.80
CA PHE A 168 12.06 -1.07 14.10
C PHE A 168 10.91 -0.90 15.10
N HIS A 169 9.87 -0.20 14.72
CA HIS A 169 8.71 0.06 15.58
C HIS A 169 8.02 -1.24 16.02
N LYS A 170 7.72 -2.13 15.08
CA LYS A 170 6.98 -3.38 15.37
C LYS A 170 7.78 -4.38 16.19
N ASN A 171 9.11 -4.32 16.11
CA ASN A 171 10.00 -5.17 16.93
C ASN A 171 10.42 -4.50 18.25
N GLY A 172 9.94 -3.28 18.54
CA GLY A 172 10.29 -2.55 19.75
C GLY A 172 11.73 -2.02 19.77
N PHE A 173 12.38 -1.94 18.61
CA PHE A 173 13.72 -1.38 18.49
C PHE A 173 13.67 0.14 18.29
N SER A 174 14.55 0.86 18.96
CA SER A 174 14.66 2.32 18.86
C SER A 174 16.00 2.79 18.29
N LYS A 175 17.00 1.94 18.21
CA LYS A 175 18.36 2.28 17.78
C LYS A 175 18.90 1.28 16.78
N ALA A 176 19.61 1.79 15.78
CA ALA A 176 20.33 1.00 14.78
C ALA A 176 21.84 1.13 14.94
N VAL A 177 22.54 0.05 14.67
CA VAL A 177 23.99 0.03 14.56
C VAL A 177 24.35 -0.55 13.21
N LEU A 178 25.24 0.11 12.46
CA LEU A 178 25.69 -0.36 11.15
C LEU A 178 27.21 -0.16 10.98
N GLY A 179 27.84 -1.05 10.22
CA GLY A 179 29.23 -0.91 9.81
C GLY A 179 29.35 0.08 8.64
N LEU A 180 30.24 1.07 8.78
CA LEU A 180 30.57 1.99 7.69
C LEU A 180 31.89 1.56 7.05
N SER A 181 31.82 1.20 5.77
CA SER A 181 33.00 0.73 5.00
C SER A 181 33.68 1.84 4.21
N GLY A 182 33.09 3.04 4.15
CA GLY A 182 33.49 4.11 3.22
C GLY A 182 32.99 3.88 1.79
N GLY A 183 32.25 2.80 1.53
CA GLY A 183 31.62 2.55 0.23
C GLY A 183 30.19 3.11 0.14
N ILE A 184 29.72 3.36 -1.09
CA ILE A 184 28.42 3.97 -1.38
C ILE A 184 27.26 3.17 -0.78
N ASP A 185 27.32 1.85 -0.74
CA ASP A 185 26.23 1.01 -0.23
C ASP A 185 26.02 1.23 1.27
N SER A 186 27.10 1.24 2.07
CA SER A 186 27.00 1.52 3.50
C SER A 186 26.59 2.96 3.78
N ALA A 187 27.02 3.91 2.97
CA ALA A 187 26.61 5.31 3.06
C ALA A 187 25.12 5.46 2.78
N LEU A 188 24.60 4.81 1.73
CA LEU A 188 23.17 4.82 1.41
C LEU A 188 22.34 4.22 2.54
N VAL A 189 22.76 3.08 3.09
CA VAL A 189 22.06 2.45 4.23
C VAL A 189 22.08 3.37 5.45
N ALA A 190 23.20 4.05 5.75
CA ALA A 190 23.30 5.01 6.84
C ALA A 190 22.35 6.20 6.64
N ALA A 191 22.29 6.75 5.43
CA ALA A 191 21.40 7.87 5.09
C ALA A 191 19.92 7.48 5.27
N LEU A 192 19.51 6.34 4.72
CA LEU A 192 18.12 5.83 4.84
C LEU A 192 17.77 5.52 6.32
N ALA A 193 18.67 4.88 7.06
CA ALA A 193 18.45 4.60 8.48
C ALA A 193 18.31 5.89 9.30
N THR A 194 19.14 6.89 9.02
CA THR A 194 19.13 8.19 9.69
C THR A 194 17.83 8.96 9.39
N GLU A 195 17.37 8.94 8.16
CA GLU A 195 16.09 9.54 7.79
C GLU A 195 14.90 8.80 8.42
N ALA A 196 14.96 7.47 8.46
CA ALA A 196 13.88 6.66 9.01
C ALA A 196 13.77 6.76 10.54
N LEU A 197 14.90 6.76 11.26
CA LEU A 197 14.94 6.60 12.72
C LEU A 197 15.36 7.85 13.48
N GLY A 198 15.90 8.86 12.80
CA GLY A 198 16.55 10.03 13.41
C GLY A 198 18.04 9.80 13.65
N LYS A 199 18.85 10.82 13.44
CA LYS A 199 20.32 10.75 13.52
C LYS A 199 20.84 10.30 14.89
N GLU A 200 20.12 10.64 15.96
CA GLU A 200 20.45 10.30 17.34
C GLU A 200 20.24 8.82 17.67
N ASN A 201 19.55 8.10 16.78
CA ASN A 201 19.24 6.69 16.94
C ASN A 201 20.05 5.78 16.03
N VAL A 202 20.97 6.33 15.26
CA VAL A 202 21.83 5.55 14.34
C VAL A 202 23.29 5.70 14.71
N LEU A 203 23.96 4.58 14.97
CA LEU A 203 25.37 4.53 15.29
C LEU A 203 26.15 3.85 14.17
N GLY A 204 26.99 4.59 13.47
CA GLY A 204 27.96 4.07 12.52
C GLY A 204 29.22 3.58 13.23
N ILE A 205 29.69 2.39 12.88
CA ILE A 205 30.92 1.82 13.40
C ILE A 205 31.92 1.64 12.24
N LEU A 206 33.08 2.28 12.34
CA LEU A 206 34.18 2.07 11.44
C LEU A 206 35.06 0.90 11.96
N MET A 207 35.35 -0.03 11.10
CA MET A 207 36.16 -1.21 11.42
C MET A 207 37.35 -1.31 10.47
N PRO A 208 38.27 -0.33 10.47
CA PRO A 208 39.44 -0.37 9.59
C PRO A 208 40.37 -1.54 9.90
N SER A 209 40.88 -2.17 8.88
CA SER A 209 41.87 -3.23 8.96
C SER A 209 43.17 -2.79 8.30
N ARG A 210 44.21 -3.56 8.42
CA ARG A 210 45.51 -3.33 7.72
C ARG A 210 45.39 -3.34 6.20
N PHE A 211 44.24 -3.75 5.65
CA PHE A 211 43.95 -3.78 4.22
C PHE A 211 42.99 -2.67 3.79
N SER A 212 42.48 -1.87 4.73
CA SER A 212 41.61 -0.73 4.43
C SER A 212 42.45 0.39 3.83
N THR A 213 41.91 1.04 2.81
CA THR A 213 42.55 2.21 2.21
C THR A 213 42.27 3.46 3.05
N ASP A 214 43.18 4.44 3.01
CA ASP A 214 43.02 5.71 3.73
C ASP A 214 41.73 6.44 3.22
N HIS A 215 41.43 6.34 1.96
CA HIS A 215 40.20 6.87 1.37
C HIS A 215 38.95 6.31 2.06
N SER A 216 38.85 4.99 2.20
CA SER A 216 37.66 4.37 2.81
C SER A 216 37.43 4.83 4.25
N VAL A 217 38.50 5.07 5.00
CA VAL A 217 38.40 5.57 6.38
C VAL A 217 37.97 7.03 6.40
N THR A 218 38.57 7.86 5.53
CA THR A 218 38.20 9.28 5.42
C THR A 218 36.77 9.46 4.99
N ASP A 219 36.33 8.76 3.95
CA ASP A 219 34.95 8.84 3.42
C ASP A 219 33.92 8.40 4.46
N ALA A 220 34.26 7.40 5.29
CA ALA A 220 33.36 6.95 6.35
C ALA A 220 33.31 7.91 7.56
N VAL A 221 34.36 8.71 7.79
CA VAL A 221 34.38 9.75 8.84
C VAL A 221 33.65 11.00 8.40
N ASP A 222 33.72 11.34 7.13
CA ASP A 222 33.11 12.55 6.55
C ASP A 222 31.58 12.40 6.34
N LEU A 223 31.05 11.18 6.34
CA LEU A 223 29.63 10.87 6.22
C LEU A 223 28.87 11.20 7.50
#